data_b3dc18d3be8c43cd223c869a4f040bd3
#
_entry.id   b3dc18d3be8c43cd223c869a4f040bd3
#
_cell.length_a   1.000
_cell.length_b   1.000
_cell.length_c   1.000
_cell.angle_alpha   90.00
_cell.angle_beta   90.00
_cell.angle_gamma   90.00
#
_symmetry.space_group_name_H-M   'P 1'
#
loop_
_entity.id
_entity.type
_entity.pdbx_description
1 polymer ?
#
loop_
_entity_poly.entity_id
_entity_poly.type
_entity_poly.pdbx_seq_one_letter_code
_entity_poly.pdbx_strand_id
1 'polypeptide(L)'
;MLNRRHIRTLVIQSVYSNSIELIDSKSLKAYISKSSSTSIDLLYCVIDLIKEINIHFNNLESKNFSCPFICKNPYFFFFNKLSSKNFKRNNVINWDLNLNYIIEFQDDLIQLNKRYIDSGSNDNLGFFIESYSNVIAQSNLLNDFFEDQNINWVNDLPYVNSFIINNIEKVDVQNPDSFS
;
A
#
# COMPACT_ATOMS: atom_id res chain seq x y z
N MET A 1 -12.84 -1.69 -2.47
CA MET A 1 -13.66 -1.78 -3.72
C MET A 1 -13.06 -0.84 -4.76
N LEU A 2 -12.80 -1.30 -5.99
CA LEU A 2 -12.25 -0.44 -7.05
C LEU A 2 -13.20 0.70 -7.36
N ASN A 3 -12.69 1.95 -7.34
CA ASN A 3 -13.49 3.13 -7.62
C ASN A 3 -13.99 3.09 -9.08
N ARG A 4 -15.24 3.53 -9.32
CA ARG A 4 -15.84 3.66 -10.67
C ARG A 4 -14.95 4.43 -11.66
N ARG A 5 -14.15 5.40 -11.17
CA ARG A 5 -13.21 6.17 -11.98
C ARG A 5 -12.09 5.29 -12.49
N HIS A 6 -11.50 4.45 -11.65
CA HIS A 6 -10.43 3.52 -12.06
C HIS A 6 -10.93 2.51 -13.09
N ILE A 7 -12.09 1.89 -12.84
CA ILE A 7 -12.72 0.98 -13.82
C ILE A 7 -12.95 1.69 -15.17
N ARG A 8 -13.44 2.93 -15.16
CA ARG A 8 -13.62 3.71 -16.41
C ARG A 8 -12.30 3.97 -17.12
N THR A 9 -11.23 4.27 -16.39
CA THR A 9 -9.89 4.46 -16.97
C THR A 9 -9.41 3.18 -17.62
N LEU A 10 -9.52 2.03 -16.95
CA LEU A 10 -9.18 0.73 -17.51
C LEU A 10 -9.99 0.40 -18.77
N VAL A 11 -11.30 0.69 -18.76
CA VAL A 11 -12.16 0.50 -19.94
C VAL A 11 -11.71 1.38 -21.08
N ILE A 12 -11.44 2.67 -20.85
CA ILE A 12 -10.98 3.59 -21.90
C ILE A 12 -9.63 3.15 -22.47
N GLN A 13 -8.67 2.79 -21.64
CA GLN A 13 -7.36 2.27 -22.05
C GLN A 13 -7.52 0.99 -22.89
N SER A 14 -8.38 0.08 -22.45
CA SER A 14 -8.65 -1.18 -23.14
C SER A 14 -9.33 -0.94 -24.51
N VAL A 15 -10.29 -0.01 -24.57
CA VAL A 15 -10.95 0.35 -25.84
C VAL A 15 -9.98 1.02 -26.80
N TYR A 16 -9.09 1.89 -26.28
CA TYR A 16 -8.06 2.53 -27.10
C TYR A 16 -7.05 1.50 -27.65
N SER A 17 -6.55 0.60 -26.82
CA SER A 17 -5.69 -0.51 -27.27
C SER A 17 -6.40 -1.39 -28.31
N ASN A 18 -7.68 -1.68 -28.10
CA ASN A 18 -8.48 -2.45 -29.04
C ASN A 18 -8.67 -1.73 -30.39
N SER A 19 -8.77 -0.41 -30.41
CA SER A 19 -8.88 0.35 -31.67
C SER A 19 -7.60 0.26 -32.52
N ILE A 20 -6.47 -0.07 -31.88
CA ILE A 20 -5.17 -0.24 -32.56
C ILE A 20 -4.96 -1.70 -33.02
N GLU A 21 -5.37 -2.69 -32.19
CA GLU A 21 -5.04 -4.12 -32.40
C GLU A 21 -6.24 -4.99 -32.83
N LEU A 22 -7.45 -4.45 -32.99
CA LEU A 22 -8.67 -5.21 -33.36
C LEU A 22 -8.95 -6.41 -32.44
N ILE A 23 -8.84 -6.23 -31.12
CA ILE A 23 -9.09 -7.28 -30.13
C ILE A 23 -10.61 -7.53 -30.00
N ASP A 24 -11.03 -8.79 -29.89
CA ASP A 24 -12.44 -9.13 -29.71
C ASP A 24 -12.98 -8.73 -28.32
N SER A 25 -14.31 -8.61 -28.20
CA SER A 25 -14.97 -8.18 -26.97
C SER A 25 -14.76 -9.14 -25.79
N LYS A 26 -14.46 -10.42 -26.02
CA LYS A 26 -14.20 -11.44 -24.99
C LYS A 26 -12.81 -11.24 -24.42
N SER A 27 -11.82 -11.02 -25.27
CA SER A 27 -10.43 -10.71 -24.87
C SER A 27 -10.37 -9.39 -24.12
N LEU A 28 -11.15 -8.38 -24.53
CA LEU A 28 -11.27 -7.10 -23.83
C LEU A 28 -11.82 -7.26 -22.40
N LYS A 29 -12.88 -8.04 -22.20
CA LYS A 29 -13.42 -8.34 -20.88
C LYS A 29 -12.42 -9.09 -20.00
N ALA A 30 -11.71 -10.05 -20.57
CA ALA A 30 -10.67 -10.79 -19.86
C ALA A 30 -9.53 -9.87 -19.41
N TYR A 31 -9.10 -8.94 -20.26
CA TYR A 31 -8.10 -7.94 -19.94
C TYR A 31 -8.53 -7.03 -18.78
N ILE A 32 -9.75 -6.46 -18.83
CA ILE A 32 -10.28 -5.60 -17.75
C ILE A 32 -10.37 -6.37 -16.44
N SER A 33 -10.86 -7.61 -16.48
CA SER A 33 -10.94 -8.46 -15.29
C SER A 33 -9.57 -8.75 -14.69
N LYS A 34 -8.57 -9.06 -15.53
CA LYS A 34 -7.19 -9.29 -15.11
C LYS A 34 -6.57 -8.03 -14.49
N SER A 35 -6.68 -6.88 -15.16
CA SER A 35 -6.16 -5.61 -14.63
C SER A 35 -6.80 -5.23 -13.29
N SER A 36 -8.11 -5.46 -13.14
CA SER A 36 -8.81 -5.22 -11.86
C SER A 36 -8.30 -6.13 -10.74
N SER A 37 -8.03 -7.42 -11.04
CA SER A 37 -7.47 -8.33 -10.04
C SER A 37 -6.05 -7.97 -9.66
N THR A 38 -5.24 -7.52 -10.60
CA THR A 38 -3.85 -7.08 -10.35
C THR A 38 -3.81 -5.86 -9.43
N SER A 39 -4.67 -4.86 -9.64
CA SER A 39 -4.73 -3.68 -8.75
C SER A 39 -5.15 -4.06 -7.32
N ILE A 40 -6.02 -5.06 -7.15
CA ILE A 40 -6.40 -5.58 -5.83
C ILE A 40 -5.23 -6.35 -5.19
N ASP A 41 -4.54 -7.19 -5.94
CA ASP A 41 -3.36 -7.90 -5.46
C ASP A 41 -2.27 -6.91 -5.02
N LEU A 42 -2.04 -5.84 -5.79
CA LEU A 42 -1.11 -4.77 -5.44
C LEU A 42 -1.51 -4.07 -4.14
N LEU A 43 -2.81 -3.76 -3.95
CA LEU A 43 -3.30 -3.20 -2.69
C LEU A 43 -2.96 -4.10 -1.51
N TYR A 44 -3.16 -5.42 -1.63
CA TYR A 44 -2.80 -6.35 -0.56
C TYR A 44 -1.30 -6.44 -0.32
N CYS A 45 -0.49 -6.38 -1.37
CA CYS A 45 0.97 -6.34 -1.23
C CYS A 45 1.43 -5.09 -0.45
N VAL A 46 0.81 -3.93 -0.71
CA VAL A 46 1.10 -2.69 0.03
C VAL A 46 0.61 -2.76 1.48
N ILE A 47 -0.55 -3.36 1.74
CA ILE A 47 -1.05 -3.60 3.10
C ILE A 47 -0.07 -4.49 3.88
N ASP A 48 0.43 -5.55 3.25
CA ASP A 48 1.43 -6.43 3.86
C ASP A 48 2.75 -5.70 4.11
N LEU A 49 3.20 -4.84 3.18
CA LEU A 49 4.39 -4.00 3.38
C LEU A 49 4.25 -3.11 4.61
N ILE A 50 3.11 -2.42 4.79
CA ILE A 50 2.86 -1.58 5.97
C ILE A 50 2.94 -2.40 7.26
N LYS A 51 2.38 -3.61 7.26
CA LYS A 51 2.50 -4.55 8.38
C LYS A 51 3.95 -4.92 8.66
N GLU A 52 4.72 -5.28 7.65
CA GLU A 52 6.12 -5.69 7.82
C GLU A 52 7.01 -4.53 8.29
N ILE A 53 6.76 -3.30 7.85
CA ILE A 53 7.39 -2.09 8.41
C ILE A 53 7.11 -2.00 9.91
N ASN A 54 5.86 -2.17 10.34
CA ASN A 54 5.52 -2.13 11.77
C ASN A 54 6.23 -3.24 12.56
N ILE A 55 6.28 -4.47 12.04
CA ILE A 55 6.99 -5.60 12.66
C ILE A 55 8.49 -5.29 12.76
N HIS A 56 9.10 -4.77 11.71
CA HIS A 56 10.51 -4.40 11.70
C HIS A 56 10.83 -3.37 12.80
N PHE A 57 10.02 -2.30 12.92
CA PHE A 57 10.23 -1.29 13.95
C PHE A 57 9.97 -1.81 15.38
N ASN A 58 9.00 -2.71 15.59
CA ASN A 58 8.82 -3.37 16.89
C ASN A 58 10.04 -4.21 17.27
N ASN A 59 10.68 -4.86 16.31
CA ASN A 59 11.93 -5.59 16.53
C ASN A 59 13.10 -4.65 16.88
N LEU A 60 13.15 -3.44 16.31
CA LEU A 60 14.12 -2.42 16.68
C LEU A 60 13.85 -1.85 18.07
N GLU A 61 12.58 -1.62 18.45
CA GLU A 61 12.20 -1.13 19.79
C GLU A 61 12.65 -2.11 20.87
N SER A 62 12.59 -3.42 20.62
CA SER A 62 13.09 -4.45 21.53
C SER A 62 14.61 -4.35 21.76
N LYS A 63 15.35 -3.64 20.91
CA LYS A 63 16.80 -3.38 20.98
C LYS A 63 17.13 -1.98 21.52
N ASN A 64 16.25 -1.37 22.30
CA ASN A 64 16.37 -0.03 22.87
C ASN A 64 16.25 1.15 21.89
N PHE A 65 15.60 0.95 20.77
CA PHE A 65 15.33 2.00 19.80
C PHE A 65 13.84 2.41 19.89
N SER A 66 13.54 3.66 20.28
CA SER A 66 12.15 4.08 20.53
C SER A 66 11.51 4.75 19.33
N CYS A 67 10.48 4.12 18.76
CA CYS A 67 9.67 4.65 17.66
C CYS A 67 8.16 4.57 17.99
N PRO A 68 7.67 5.33 19.01
CA PRO A 68 6.29 5.19 19.50
C PRO A 68 5.24 5.50 18.44
N PHE A 69 5.48 6.44 17.53
CA PHE A 69 4.56 6.78 16.43
C PHE A 69 4.46 5.70 15.34
N ILE A 70 5.33 4.70 15.34
CA ILE A 70 5.21 3.53 14.46
C ILE A 70 4.72 2.33 15.28
N CYS A 71 5.42 2.03 16.40
CA CYS A 71 5.18 0.83 17.20
C CYS A 71 3.84 0.85 17.95
N LYS A 72 3.35 2.04 18.35
CA LYS A 72 2.10 2.19 19.14
C LYS A 72 0.97 2.88 18.37
N ASN A 73 1.17 3.16 17.10
CA ASN A 73 0.20 3.86 16.27
C ASN A 73 -0.98 2.95 15.91
N PRO A 74 -2.23 3.36 16.19
CA PRO A 74 -3.41 2.55 15.94
C PRO A 74 -3.63 2.26 14.45
N TYR A 75 -3.16 3.11 13.55
CA TYR A 75 -3.30 2.92 12.10
C TYR A 75 -2.36 1.84 11.57
N PHE A 76 -1.12 1.73 12.07
CA PHE A 76 -0.25 0.59 11.74
C PHE A 76 -0.84 -0.72 12.26
N PHE A 77 -1.39 -0.74 13.49
CA PHE A 77 -2.08 -1.91 14.02
C PHE A 77 -3.34 -2.26 13.24
N PHE A 78 -4.06 -1.28 12.72
CA PHE A 78 -5.19 -1.51 11.82
C PHE A 78 -4.76 -2.30 10.57
N PHE A 79 -3.66 -1.91 9.93
CA PHE A 79 -3.13 -2.64 8.76
C PHE A 79 -2.60 -4.03 9.14
N ASN A 80 -2.04 -4.23 10.33
CA ASN A 80 -1.66 -5.56 10.82
C ASN A 80 -2.89 -6.49 10.91
N LYS A 81 -4.00 -6.00 11.46
CA LYS A 81 -5.25 -6.74 11.54
C LYS A 81 -5.85 -6.99 10.14
N LEU A 82 -5.77 -6.00 9.26
CA LEU A 82 -6.29 -6.11 7.90
C LEU A 82 -5.50 -7.14 7.09
N SER A 83 -4.16 -7.13 7.16
CA SER A 83 -3.29 -8.11 6.50
C SER A 83 -3.52 -9.53 6.99
N SER A 84 -3.91 -9.73 8.26
CA SER A 84 -4.18 -11.07 8.81
C SER A 84 -5.48 -11.71 8.32
N LYS A 85 -6.35 -10.96 7.61
CA LYS A 85 -7.55 -11.52 7.00
C LYS A 85 -7.18 -12.39 5.81
N ASN A 86 -7.87 -13.55 5.70
CA ASN A 86 -7.71 -14.47 4.57
C ASN A 86 -8.36 -13.89 3.29
N PHE A 87 -7.66 -12.98 2.62
CA PHE A 87 -8.04 -12.53 1.30
C PHE A 87 -7.58 -13.55 0.24
N LYS A 88 -8.43 -13.81 -0.75
CA LYS A 88 -8.04 -14.60 -1.91
C LYS A 88 -7.10 -13.75 -2.77
N ARG A 89 -5.81 -14.12 -2.81
CA ARG A 89 -4.74 -13.41 -3.51
C ARG A 89 -4.18 -14.30 -4.61
N ASN A 90 -3.84 -13.70 -5.74
CA ASN A 90 -3.13 -14.41 -6.81
C ASN A 90 -1.60 -14.23 -6.65
N ASN A 91 -1.16 -13.08 -6.11
CA ASN A 91 0.24 -12.77 -5.87
C ASN A 91 0.47 -12.51 -4.37
N VAL A 92 1.50 -13.13 -3.82
CA VAL A 92 1.96 -12.95 -2.43
C VAL A 92 3.45 -12.66 -2.47
N ILE A 93 3.84 -11.50 -1.94
CA ILE A 93 5.26 -11.14 -1.79
C ILE A 93 5.75 -11.66 -0.44
N ASN A 94 6.88 -12.37 -0.45
CA ASN A 94 7.58 -12.71 0.77
C ASN A 94 8.49 -11.53 1.17
N TRP A 95 8.00 -10.68 2.09
CA TRP A 95 8.75 -9.52 2.56
C TRP A 95 9.95 -9.88 3.43
N ASP A 96 10.00 -11.07 4.05
CA ASP A 96 11.18 -11.54 4.78
C ASP A 96 12.40 -11.68 3.86
N LEU A 97 12.19 -12.06 2.61
CA LEU A 97 13.24 -12.14 1.59
C LEU A 97 13.55 -10.79 0.95
N ASN A 98 12.72 -9.77 1.21
CA ASN A 98 12.79 -8.45 0.60
C ASN A 98 12.97 -7.33 1.64
N LEU A 99 13.62 -7.64 2.77
CA LEU A 99 13.83 -6.70 3.88
C LEU A 99 14.60 -5.42 3.48
N ASN A 100 15.41 -5.46 2.43
CA ASN A 100 16.14 -4.31 1.91
C ASN A 100 15.19 -3.15 1.54
N TYR A 101 13.98 -3.44 1.03
CA TYR A 101 12.97 -2.42 0.72
C TYR A 101 12.38 -1.79 1.99
N ILE A 102 12.28 -2.57 3.09
CA ILE A 102 11.81 -2.06 4.38
C ILE A 102 12.90 -1.21 5.05
N ILE A 103 14.15 -1.63 4.94
CA ILE A 103 15.33 -0.92 5.50
C ILE A 103 15.51 0.43 4.79
N GLU A 104 15.17 0.55 3.51
CA GLU A 104 15.21 1.82 2.77
C GLU A 104 14.40 2.92 3.47
N PHE A 105 13.27 2.60 4.06
CA PHE A 105 12.40 3.57 4.74
C PHE A 105 12.84 3.89 6.17
N GLN A 106 13.79 3.14 6.71
CA GLN A 106 14.10 3.17 8.15
C GLN A 106 14.55 4.55 8.60
N ASP A 107 15.53 5.15 7.94
CA ASP A 107 16.10 6.42 8.37
C ASP A 107 15.10 7.58 8.27
N ASP A 108 14.33 7.64 7.19
CA ASP A 108 13.32 8.68 6.98
C ASP A 108 12.17 8.55 8.00
N LEU A 109 11.72 7.32 8.28
CA LEU A 109 10.69 7.06 9.28
C LEU A 109 11.18 7.37 10.70
N ILE A 110 12.46 7.12 11.01
CA ILE A 110 13.08 7.50 12.27
C ILE A 110 13.13 9.02 12.43
N GLN A 111 13.55 9.74 11.40
CA GLN A 111 13.60 11.20 11.42
C GLN A 111 12.19 11.78 11.58
N LEU A 112 11.21 11.25 10.88
CA LEU A 112 9.81 11.65 11.01
C LEU A 112 9.29 11.39 12.43
N ASN A 113 9.53 10.20 13.00
CA ASN A 113 9.14 9.85 14.36
C ASN A 113 9.75 10.82 15.39
N LYS A 114 11.05 11.15 15.24
CA LYS A 114 11.72 12.12 16.12
C LYS A 114 11.07 13.50 16.02
N ARG A 115 10.76 13.99 14.83
CA ARG A 115 10.10 15.28 14.61
C ARG A 115 8.75 15.36 15.33
N TYR A 116 7.95 14.30 15.29
CA TYR A 116 6.66 14.22 15.96
C TYR A 116 6.81 14.19 17.48
N ILE A 117 7.82 13.48 18.02
CA ILE A 117 8.16 13.49 19.45
C ILE A 117 8.58 14.89 19.90
N ASP A 118 9.52 15.52 19.18
CA ASP A 118 10.09 16.82 19.52
C ASP A 118 9.03 17.95 19.46
N SER A 119 8.02 17.81 18.60
CA SER A 119 6.89 18.75 18.53
C SER A 119 5.84 18.55 19.63
N GLY A 120 5.93 17.48 20.42
CA GLY A 120 4.91 17.10 21.40
C GLY A 120 3.56 16.71 20.77
N SER A 121 3.56 16.32 19.48
CA SER A 121 2.35 15.94 18.77
C SER A 121 1.76 14.65 19.34
N ASN A 122 0.42 14.54 19.30
CA ASN A 122 -0.34 13.32 19.55
C ASN A 122 -1.12 12.85 18.30
N ASP A 123 -0.80 13.42 17.13
CA ASP A 123 -1.50 13.15 15.86
C ASP A 123 -1.00 11.86 15.21
N ASN A 124 -1.59 10.73 15.60
CA ASN A 124 -1.28 9.43 15.04
C ASN A 124 -1.73 9.30 13.57
N LEU A 125 -2.84 9.95 13.18
CA LEU A 125 -3.32 9.91 11.80
C LEU A 125 -2.41 10.71 10.88
N GLY A 126 -2.08 11.95 11.26
CA GLY A 126 -1.17 12.79 10.51
C GLY A 126 0.20 12.15 10.34
N PHE A 127 0.74 11.52 11.40
CA PHE A 127 1.97 10.74 11.30
C PHE A 127 1.85 9.59 10.28
N PHE A 128 0.77 8.81 10.33
CA PHE A 128 0.58 7.71 9.38
C PHE A 128 0.49 8.22 7.94
N ILE A 129 -0.33 9.25 7.68
CA ILE A 129 -0.49 9.85 6.35
C ILE A 129 0.86 10.37 5.83
N GLU A 130 1.63 11.07 6.66
CA GLU A 130 2.93 11.62 6.28
C GLU A 130 3.96 10.51 6.02
N SER A 131 4.02 9.48 6.87
CA SER A 131 4.87 8.31 6.68
C SER A 131 4.56 7.61 5.36
N TYR A 132 3.28 7.42 5.08
CA TYR A 132 2.86 6.72 3.88
C TYR A 132 3.10 7.57 2.61
N SER A 133 2.61 8.82 2.58
CA SER A 133 2.62 9.64 1.38
C SER A 133 4.00 10.21 1.02
N ASN A 134 4.85 10.52 2.02
CA ASN A 134 6.13 11.19 1.78
C ASN A 134 7.32 10.24 1.81
N VAL A 135 7.18 9.06 2.43
CA VAL A 135 8.27 8.07 2.50
C VAL A 135 7.94 6.87 1.62
N ILE A 136 6.88 6.11 1.96
CA ILE A 136 6.61 4.83 1.32
C ILE A 136 6.16 5.01 -0.14
N ALA A 137 5.16 5.87 -0.38
CA ALA A 137 4.56 6.07 -1.70
C ALA A 137 5.46 6.80 -2.70
N GLN A 138 6.56 7.42 -2.24
CA GLN A 138 7.53 8.11 -3.09
C GLN A 138 8.73 7.24 -3.47
N SER A 139 8.84 6.01 -2.96
CA SER A 139 9.97 5.14 -3.26
C SER A 139 9.96 4.66 -4.71
N ASN A 140 10.97 5.08 -5.47
CA ASN A 140 11.20 4.57 -6.81
C ASN A 140 11.60 3.08 -6.78
N LEU A 141 12.43 2.66 -5.80
CA LEU A 141 12.83 1.27 -5.65
C LEU A 141 11.63 0.34 -5.43
N LEU A 142 10.64 0.78 -4.66
CA LEU A 142 9.42 0.01 -4.45
C LEU A 142 8.56 -0.05 -5.72
N ASN A 143 8.49 1.05 -6.48
CA ASN A 143 7.78 1.08 -7.75
C ASN A 143 8.42 0.11 -8.75
N ASP A 144 9.73 0.18 -8.94
CA ASP A 144 10.51 -0.69 -9.84
C ASP A 144 10.35 -2.16 -9.42
N PHE A 145 10.40 -2.44 -8.10
CA PHE A 145 10.17 -3.78 -7.58
C PHE A 145 8.79 -4.35 -7.95
N PHE A 146 7.72 -3.57 -7.80
CA PHE A 146 6.38 -4.03 -8.16
C PHE A 146 6.22 -4.20 -9.68
N GLU A 147 6.91 -3.40 -10.49
CA GLU A 147 6.95 -3.57 -11.95
C GLU A 147 7.66 -4.86 -12.33
N ASP A 148 8.81 -5.16 -11.75
CA ASP A 148 9.57 -6.40 -11.96
C ASP A 148 8.78 -7.65 -11.56
N GLN A 149 7.93 -7.55 -10.53
CA GLN A 149 7.03 -8.63 -10.14
C GLN A 149 5.78 -8.75 -11.03
N ASN A 150 5.62 -7.90 -12.05
CA ASN A 150 4.43 -7.83 -12.92
C ASN A 150 3.10 -7.62 -12.17
N ILE A 151 3.12 -6.97 -11.01
CA ILE A 151 1.94 -6.65 -10.22
C ILE A 151 1.63 -5.15 -10.20
N ASN A 152 2.47 -4.33 -10.80
CA ASN A 152 2.23 -2.90 -11.01
C ASN A 152 2.17 -2.59 -12.51
N TRP A 153 1.09 -1.95 -12.94
CA TRP A 153 0.97 -1.32 -14.26
C TRP A 153 1.04 0.19 -14.07
N VAL A 154 1.46 0.91 -15.09
CA VAL A 154 1.84 2.34 -15.08
C VAL A 154 1.03 3.27 -14.17
N ASN A 155 -0.22 2.92 -13.82
CA ASN A 155 -1.09 3.75 -12.97
C ASN A 155 -1.68 3.01 -11.76
N ASP A 156 -1.33 1.75 -11.52
CA ASP A 156 -1.94 0.97 -10.44
C ASP A 156 -1.42 1.39 -9.07
N LEU A 157 -0.11 1.56 -8.91
CA LEU A 157 0.46 1.98 -7.63
C LEU A 157 0.02 3.40 -7.21
N PRO A 158 0.05 4.43 -8.07
CA PRO A 158 -0.53 5.74 -7.74
C PRO A 158 -2.00 5.66 -7.36
N TYR A 159 -2.77 4.77 -7.98
CA TYR A 159 -4.17 4.55 -7.63
C TYR A 159 -4.30 3.92 -6.24
N VAL A 160 -3.54 2.86 -5.94
CA VAL A 160 -3.52 2.19 -4.63
C VAL A 160 -3.10 3.16 -3.55
N ASN A 161 -2.06 3.97 -3.78
CA ASN A 161 -1.60 4.99 -2.84
C ASN A 161 -2.70 6.02 -2.54
N SER A 162 -3.37 6.53 -3.58
CA SER A 162 -4.50 7.44 -3.42
C SER A 162 -5.68 6.79 -2.72
N PHE A 163 -5.94 5.51 -2.97
CA PHE A 163 -7.01 4.77 -2.29
C PHE A 163 -6.74 4.65 -0.79
N ILE A 164 -5.51 4.28 -0.39
CA ILE A 164 -5.13 4.17 1.02
C ILE A 164 -5.28 5.52 1.72
N ILE A 165 -4.71 6.59 1.17
CA ILE A 165 -4.75 7.93 1.78
C ILE A 165 -6.19 8.43 1.92
N ASN A 166 -7.02 8.31 0.89
CA ASN A 166 -8.39 8.82 0.90
C ASN A 166 -9.35 8.05 1.81
N ASN A 167 -9.00 6.82 2.17
CA ASN A 167 -9.86 5.99 3.01
C ASN A 167 -9.39 5.90 4.46
N ILE A 168 -8.09 6.10 4.74
CA ILE A 168 -7.54 5.95 6.10
C ILE A 168 -8.19 6.89 7.13
N GLU A 169 -8.61 8.10 6.72
CA GLU A 169 -9.29 9.07 7.60
C GLU A 169 -10.68 8.60 8.03
N LYS A 170 -11.29 7.69 7.26
CA LYS A 170 -12.66 7.22 7.44
C LYS A 170 -12.75 5.89 8.16
N VAL A 171 -11.61 5.23 8.40
CA VAL A 171 -11.63 3.91 9.01
C VAL A 171 -11.90 3.99 10.51
N ASP A 172 -12.68 3.02 10.99
CA ASP A 172 -12.69 2.67 12.40
C ASP A 172 -11.50 1.75 12.68
N VAL A 173 -10.46 2.27 13.34
CA VAL A 173 -9.22 1.54 13.63
C VAL A 173 -9.45 0.28 14.48
N GLN A 174 -10.62 0.14 15.12
CA GLN A 174 -11.00 -1.07 15.85
C GLN A 174 -11.63 -2.12 14.93
N ASN A 175 -12.18 -1.71 13.78
CA ASN A 175 -12.91 -2.56 12.85
C ASN A 175 -12.23 -2.61 11.48
N PRO A 176 -11.43 -3.68 11.16
CA PRO A 176 -10.80 -3.82 9.85
C PRO A 176 -11.77 -3.91 8.66
N ASP A 177 -13.07 -4.18 8.88
CA ASP A 177 -14.07 -4.21 7.81
C ASP A 177 -14.50 -2.81 7.36
N SER A 178 -14.11 -1.76 8.10
CA SER A 178 -14.39 -0.37 7.73
C SER A 178 -13.56 0.12 6.55
N PHE A 179 -12.51 -0.60 6.16
CA PHE A 179 -11.66 -0.27 5.02
C PHE A 179 -12.28 -0.80 3.71
N SER A 180 -13.12 -0.01 3.08
CA SER A 180 -13.86 -0.39 1.87
C SER A 180 -13.98 0.74 0.84
#